data_ac1b83489d0704f969665ea02ed63ea8
#
_entry.id   ac1b83489d0704f969665ea02ed63ea8
#
_cell.length_a   1.000
_cell.length_b   1.000
_cell.length_c   1.000
_cell.angle_alpha   90.00
_cell.angle_beta   90.00
_cell.angle_gamma   90.00
#
_symmetry.space_group_name_H-M   'P 1'
#
loop_
_entity.id
_entity.type
_entity.pdbx_description
1 polymer ?
#
loop_
_entity_poly.entity_id
_entity_poly.type
_entity_poly.pdbx_seq_one_letter_code
_entity_poly.pdbx_strand_id
1 'polypeptide(L)'
;MDGSRCVRTRAPDAQWSEYMTKKGANALTDAGASNRARPAPNTGRRAFIRHSAAWLGMPLLGSLAACGGGDGGSDTASTPRALPSAKQAVYRLPAEDAPHASTYMAFASGTDGIWMPVGPQSTDAGIERVRADLMDVAKAIGATEPVDMLVLPADLDAARALLSTASVANPDLHARYAARPAGTGGINLVPVADGFNDFWVRDTGCLFVRDTANGNALNAVGFNFNGWGNANTDGVGAVAVPSQIMAASNRSKAGKFFQPFSRDNAVAGWMAQTKGVSLTRSTLTLEGGAIEFDGDGTAILTESSVLHVNRNPQLFNMPNGSIAGATLLPTARDTVLAELQRTLGVRKIIWLPGTATYPGGTGTGGAGGAATAAAESDITNGHVDFYARFLAPGVVACCYDASNSTGERALTDANRQRLAGQTDANGRPLKIVELVPPANFGTSAGTSLSERQMSHFAAGYINFYTCNGAIVMPKFNDAAADAAAVAAIRPYAGNRAIVQVDILGIASGGGGIHCSTREVPA
;
A
#
# COMPACT_ATOMS: atom_id res chain seq x y z
N MET A 1 11.93 59.28 -31.95
CA MET A 1 11.60 58.59 -33.15
C MET A 1 12.19 57.21 -32.99
N ASP A 2 11.48 56.20 -32.63
CA ASP A 2 10.41 55.54 -33.27
C ASP A 2 9.76 54.56 -32.28
N GLY A 3 8.49 54.38 -32.38
CA GLY A 3 7.59 53.75 -31.49
C GLY A 3 7.55 52.24 -31.64
N SER A 4 7.60 51.57 -30.52
CA SER A 4 7.31 50.17 -30.36
C SER A 4 5.83 49.95 -29.96
N ARG A 5 5.07 49.30 -30.84
CA ARG A 5 3.67 48.90 -30.63
C ARG A 5 3.59 47.74 -29.66
N CYS A 6 2.85 47.94 -28.58
CA CYS A 6 2.42 46.92 -27.67
C CYS A 6 1.29 46.07 -28.31
N VAL A 7 1.52 44.80 -28.58
CA VAL A 7 0.51 43.84 -29.01
C VAL A 7 -0.06 43.18 -27.73
N ARG A 8 -1.33 43.48 -27.45
CA ARG A 8 -2.12 42.75 -26.44
C ARG A 8 -2.62 41.44 -27.04
N THR A 9 -2.18 40.32 -26.53
CA THR A 9 -2.80 39.02 -26.78
C THR A 9 -3.99 38.83 -25.87
N ARG A 10 -5.16 38.54 -26.44
CA ARG A 10 -6.40 38.22 -25.71
C ARG A 10 -6.34 36.77 -25.21
N ALA A 11 -6.85 36.55 -24.01
CA ALA A 11 -7.08 35.25 -23.41
C ALA A 11 -8.26 34.50 -24.12
N PRO A 12 -8.22 33.13 -24.16
CA PRO A 12 -9.28 32.32 -24.77
C PRO A 12 -10.22 31.73 -23.73
N ASP A 13 -11.07 32.55 -23.10
CA ASP A 13 -12.01 32.05 -22.07
C ASP A 13 -13.50 32.09 -22.47
N ALA A 14 -13.81 32.17 -23.79
CA ALA A 14 -15.19 32.32 -24.23
C ALA A 14 -15.84 31.08 -24.87
N GLN A 15 -15.11 29.97 -25.11
CA GLN A 15 -15.66 28.82 -25.84
C GLN A 15 -16.15 27.64 -24.98
N TRP A 16 -15.85 27.60 -23.69
CA TRP A 16 -16.26 26.50 -22.81
C TRP A 16 -17.65 26.69 -22.18
N SER A 17 -18.13 27.92 -22.10
CA SER A 17 -19.47 28.22 -21.53
C SER A 17 -20.62 27.79 -22.47
N GLU A 18 -20.43 27.78 -23.77
CA GLU A 18 -21.48 27.41 -24.74
C GLU A 18 -21.65 25.89 -24.92
N TYR A 19 -20.63 25.10 -24.65
CA TYR A 19 -20.70 23.62 -24.80
C TYR A 19 -21.50 22.95 -23.67
N MET A 20 -21.50 23.53 -22.49
CA MET A 20 -22.22 22.96 -21.32
C MET A 20 -23.71 23.35 -21.28
N THR A 21 -24.09 24.47 -21.90
CA THR A 21 -25.51 24.90 -21.98
C THR A 21 -26.29 24.15 -23.05
N LYS A 22 -25.64 23.58 -24.08
CA LYS A 22 -26.33 22.83 -25.15
C LYS A 22 -26.57 21.34 -24.80
N LYS A 23 -25.91 20.75 -23.83
CA LYS A 23 -26.18 19.38 -23.38
C LYS A 23 -27.23 19.25 -22.26
N GLY A 24 -27.56 20.34 -21.58
CA GLY A 24 -28.60 20.37 -20.55
C GLY A 24 -30.04 20.51 -21.08
N ALA A 25 -30.23 20.84 -22.35
CA ALA A 25 -31.54 21.16 -22.92
C ALA A 25 -32.22 20.01 -23.66
N ASN A 26 -31.56 18.89 -23.93
CA ASN A 26 -32.11 17.75 -24.68
C ASN A 26 -32.50 16.51 -23.85
N ALA A 27 -32.60 16.62 -22.53
CA ALA A 27 -32.95 15.49 -21.65
C ALA A 27 -34.33 15.61 -21.00
N LEU A 28 -35.20 16.52 -21.43
CA LEU A 28 -36.51 16.77 -20.82
C LEU A 28 -37.69 16.83 -21.81
N THR A 29 -37.68 16.03 -22.87
CA THR A 29 -38.90 15.81 -23.68
C THR A 29 -38.90 14.37 -24.22
N ASP A 30 -39.30 13.42 -23.38
CA ASP A 30 -40.10 12.24 -23.78
C ASP A 30 -40.52 11.46 -22.53
N ALA A 31 -41.68 11.81 -21.98
CA ALA A 31 -42.44 11.00 -21.04
C ALA A 31 -43.90 11.03 -21.45
N GLY A 32 -44.22 10.29 -22.51
CA GLY A 32 -45.59 9.95 -22.91
C GLY A 32 -46.12 8.79 -22.07
N ALA A 33 -47.25 9.01 -21.48
CA ALA A 33 -47.99 8.10 -20.61
C ALA A 33 -48.35 6.77 -21.28
N SER A 34 -48.13 5.64 -20.60
CA SER A 34 -48.95 4.45 -20.74
C SER A 34 -49.19 3.80 -19.37
N ASN A 35 -50.44 3.91 -18.98
CA ASN A 35 -51.07 3.25 -17.85
C ASN A 35 -51.10 1.71 -18.08
N ARG A 36 -50.42 0.92 -17.27
CA ARG A 36 -50.79 -0.49 -17.03
C ARG A 36 -50.48 -0.86 -15.57
N ALA A 37 -51.50 -1.53 -15.02
CA ALA A 37 -51.69 -1.91 -13.63
C ALA A 37 -50.58 -2.73 -13.01
N ARG A 38 -50.29 -2.46 -11.73
CA ARG A 38 -49.44 -3.25 -10.83
C ARG A 38 -50.22 -4.45 -10.31
N PRO A 39 -49.69 -5.66 -10.27
CA PRO A 39 -50.16 -6.70 -9.36
C PRO A 39 -49.54 -6.58 -7.97
N ALA A 40 -50.33 -6.93 -6.96
CA ALA A 40 -50.02 -6.84 -5.54
C ALA A 40 -48.89 -7.79 -5.10
N PRO A 41 -48.18 -7.50 -3.99
CA PRO A 41 -47.08 -8.31 -3.52
C PRO A 41 -47.55 -9.55 -2.79
N ASN A 42 -46.98 -10.67 -3.15
CA ASN A 42 -47.20 -11.97 -2.52
C ASN A 42 -46.27 -12.08 -1.30
N THR A 43 -46.88 -12.17 -0.12
CA THR A 43 -46.23 -12.39 1.17
C THR A 43 -45.80 -13.84 1.32
N GLY A 44 -44.52 -14.12 1.05
CA GLY A 44 -43.89 -15.41 1.37
C GLY A 44 -42.84 -15.20 2.47
N ARG A 45 -43.24 -15.38 3.72
CA ARG A 45 -42.31 -15.49 4.86
C ARG A 45 -41.43 -16.74 4.67
N ARG A 46 -40.12 -16.53 4.54
CA ARG A 46 -39.11 -17.53 4.90
C ARG A 46 -38.22 -16.96 5.98
N ALA A 47 -38.31 -17.59 7.15
CA ALA A 47 -37.47 -17.33 8.30
C ALA A 47 -36.03 -17.71 7.97
N PHE A 48 -35.12 -16.72 8.10
CA PHE A 48 -33.69 -16.99 8.16
C PHE A 48 -33.27 -17.02 9.63
N ILE A 49 -32.83 -18.19 10.03
CA ILE A 49 -32.32 -18.50 11.37
C ILE A 49 -31.02 -17.73 11.57
N ARG A 50 -31.03 -16.79 12.53
CA ARG A 50 -29.83 -16.15 13.06
C ARG A 50 -29.11 -17.15 13.97
N HIS A 51 -27.93 -17.56 13.61
CA HIS A 51 -26.99 -18.19 14.54
C HIS A 51 -26.06 -17.11 15.09
N SER A 52 -26.45 -16.54 16.21
CA SER A 52 -25.55 -15.76 17.06
C SER A 52 -24.92 -16.74 18.03
N ALA A 53 -23.66 -17.12 17.84
CA ALA A 53 -22.90 -17.85 18.84
C ALA A 53 -22.29 -16.83 19.81
N ALA A 54 -22.96 -16.63 20.94
CA ALA A 54 -22.37 -15.99 22.11
C ALA A 54 -21.53 -17.02 22.86
N TRP A 55 -20.25 -16.74 23.02
CA TRP A 55 -19.40 -17.44 23.98
C TRP A 55 -19.34 -16.67 25.27
N LEU A 56 -20.00 -17.18 26.29
CA LEU A 56 -19.82 -16.78 27.68
C LEU A 56 -19.44 -18.01 28.52
N GLY A 57 -18.27 -17.92 29.12
CA GLY A 57 -17.96 -18.24 30.51
C GLY A 57 -18.23 -19.64 31.06
N MET A 58 -17.14 -20.25 31.41
CA MET A 58 -17.03 -21.34 32.41
C MET A 58 -17.67 -21.01 33.74
N PRO A 59 -17.93 -21.98 34.68
CA PRO A 59 -16.84 -22.66 35.39
C PRO A 59 -17.01 -24.18 35.64
N LEU A 60 -15.88 -24.80 35.94
CA LEU A 60 -15.69 -26.11 36.52
C LEU A 60 -16.34 -26.27 37.89
N LEU A 61 -16.79 -27.45 38.23
CA LEU A 61 -16.50 -28.26 39.41
C LEU A 61 -17.55 -29.36 39.59
N GLY A 62 -17.10 -30.57 39.90
CA GLY A 62 -18.00 -31.62 40.38
C GLY A 62 -17.48 -33.02 40.15
N SER A 63 -16.57 -33.43 41.00
CA SER A 63 -16.20 -34.81 41.22
C SER A 63 -17.34 -35.59 41.88
N LEU A 64 -17.69 -36.78 41.36
CA LEU A 64 -18.39 -37.82 42.12
C LEU A 64 -17.81 -39.18 41.76
N ALA A 65 -17.22 -39.79 42.77
CA ALA A 65 -16.80 -41.17 42.76
C ALA A 65 -18.01 -42.11 42.95
N ALA A 66 -18.05 -43.20 42.23
CA ALA A 66 -18.86 -44.37 42.59
C ALA A 66 -18.07 -45.61 42.24
N CYS A 67 -17.88 -46.46 43.27
CA CYS A 67 -17.25 -47.77 43.24
C CYS A 67 -18.13 -48.81 42.55
N GLY A 68 -17.49 -49.79 41.89
CA GLY A 68 -18.09 -51.00 41.44
C GLY A 68 -17.06 -51.89 40.76
N GLY A 69 -16.62 -52.95 41.47
CA GLY A 69 -15.53 -53.85 41.08
C GLY A 69 -15.91 -54.88 40.00
N GLY A 70 -14.89 -55.50 39.43
CA GLY A 70 -14.98 -56.70 38.57
C GLY A 70 -13.76 -56.84 37.65
N ASP A 71 -12.88 -57.69 38.04
CA ASP A 71 -11.87 -58.53 37.37
C ASP A 71 -11.44 -58.32 35.90
N GLY A 72 -10.13 -58.25 35.74
CA GLY A 72 -9.37 -59.13 34.82
C GLY A 72 -9.23 -58.68 33.38
N GLY A 73 -8.12 -58.03 33.05
CA GLY A 73 -7.68 -57.85 31.68
C GLY A 73 -6.58 -56.84 31.55
N SER A 74 -5.32 -57.28 31.45
CA SER A 74 -4.16 -56.42 31.23
C SER A 74 -4.13 -55.91 29.80
N ASP A 75 -4.80 -54.81 29.51
CA ASP A 75 -4.55 -54.01 28.32
C ASP A 75 -3.81 -52.74 28.77
N THR A 76 -2.56 -52.62 28.33
CA THR A 76 -1.76 -51.41 28.49
C THR A 76 -2.39 -50.31 27.63
N ALA A 77 -3.34 -49.59 28.20
CA ALA A 77 -3.86 -48.35 27.62
C ALA A 77 -2.70 -47.36 27.54
N SER A 78 -2.19 -47.16 26.33
CA SER A 78 -1.27 -46.06 26.01
C SER A 78 -2.00 -44.75 26.32
N THR A 79 -1.60 -44.09 27.41
CA THR A 79 -2.01 -42.70 27.71
C THR A 79 -1.79 -41.86 26.47
N PRO A 80 -2.80 -41.12 25.98
CA PRO A 80 -2.58 -40.19 24.89
C PRO A 80 -1.49 -39.20 25.29
N ARG A 81 -0.37 -39.22 24.61
CA ARG A 81 0.71 -38.25 24.80
C ARG A 81 0.11 -36.86 24.57
N ALA A 82 -0.07 -36.09 25.61
CA ALA A 82 -0.52 -34.71 25.52
C ALA A 82 0.40 -33.99 24.54
N LEU A 83 -0.17 -33.44 23.50
CA LEU A 83 0.56 -32.56 22.57
C LEU A 83 1.13 -31.41 23.40
N PRO A 84 2.42 -31.07 23.25
CA PRO A 84 3.00 -29.95 23.96
C PRO A 84 2.14 -28.70 23.65
N SER A 85 1.71 -28.02 24.71
CA SER A 85 0.98 -26.76 24.57
C SER A 85 1.87 -25.78 23.79
N ALA A 86 1.33 -25.18 22.73
CA ALA A 86 2.04 -24.16 21.95
C ALA A 86 2.46 -23.04 22.92
N LYS A 87 3.70 -22.59 22.80
CA LYS A 87 4.18 -21.43 23.55
C LYS A 87 3.46 -20.17 23.01
N GLN A 88 3.37 -19.15 23.86
CA GLN A 88 2.88 -17.85 23.40
C GLN A 88 3.72 -17.39 22.20
N ALA A 89 3.07 -16.96 21.12
CA ALA A 89 3.72 -16.53 19.90
C ALA A 89 4.66 -15.34 20.14
N VAL A 90 5.86 -15.40 19.55
CA VAL A 90 6.84 -14.31 19.53
C VAL A 90 7.15 -14.02 18.07
N TYR A 91 6.55 -12.96 17.57
CA TYR A 91 6.67 -12.61 16.16
C TYR A 91 7.94 -11.82 15.86
N ARG A 92 8.49 -12.06 14.67
CA ARG A 92 9.57 -11.29 14.06
C ARG A 92 9.25 -11.09 12.59
N LEU A 93 9.24 -9.84 12.16
CA LEU A 93 9.18 -9.48 10.74
C LEU A 93 10.57 -9.70 10.12
N PRO A 94 10.74 -10.53 9.09
CA PRO A 94 12.00 -10.61 8.36
C PRO A 94 12.29 -9.31 7.61
N ALA A 95 13.58 -9.03 7.34
CA ALA A 95 13.95 -7.96 6.43
C ALA A 95 13.46 -8.28 5.00
N GLU A 96 13.19 -7.28 4.19
CA GLU A 96 12.73 -7.49 2.81
C GLU A 96 13.77 -8.22 1.95
N ASP A 97 15.05 -8.09 2.25
CA ASP A 97 16.13 -8.79 1.54
C ASP A 97 16.36 -10.24 2.01
N ALA A 98 15.58 -10.74 2.98
CA ALA A 98 15.59 -12.14 3.37
C ALA A 98 15.06 -13.02 2.22
N PRO A 99 15.36 -14.36 2.20
CA PRO A 99 14.83 -15.23 1.17
C PRO A 99 13.29 -15.24 1.12
N HIS A 100 12.75 -15.16 -0.09
CA HIS A 100 11.30 -15.20 -0.35
C HIS A 100 10.85 -16.56 -0.88
N ALA A 101 9.69 -17.02 -0.44
CA ALA A 101 8.96 -18.13 -1.06
C ALA A 101 8.20 -17.66 -2.31
N SER A 102 7.63 -16.47 -2.27
CA SER A 102 6.96 -15.82 -3.40
C SER A 102 6.75 -14.33 -3.13
N THR A 103 6.33 -13.59 -4.18
CA THR A 103 5.87 -12.21 -4.09
C THR A 103 4.41 -12.13 -4.51
N TYR A 104 3.56 -11.48 -3.72
CA TYR A 104 2.23 -11.07 -4.14
C TYR A 104 2.29 -9.77 -4.94
N MET A 105 1.50 -9.70 -5.99
CA MET A 105 1.14 -8.50 -6.75
C MET A 105 -0.35 -8.55 -7.07
N ALA A 106 -0.94 -7.45 -7.53
CA ALA A 106 -2.29 -7.43 -8.06
C ALA A 106 -2.35 -6.72 -9.41
N PHE A 107 -3.28 -7.15 -10.26
CA PHE A 107 -3.50 -6.60 -11.59
C PHE A 107 -4.58 -5.53 -11.53
N ALA A 108 -4.35 -4.36 -12.10
CA ALA A 108 -5.29 -3.24 -12.05
C ALA A 108 -6.67 -3.62 -12.62
N SER A 109 -7.72 -3.40 -11.83
CA SER A 109 -9.09 -3.68 -12.23
C SER A 109 -9.65 -2.59 -13.14
N GLY A 110 -10.35 -3.01 -14.20
CA GLY A 110 -11.12 -2.11 -15.06
C GLY A 110 -12.57 -1.89 -14.59
N THR A 111 -13.00 -2.53 -13.51
CA THR A 111 -14.42 -2.57 -13.11
C THR A 111 -14.80 -1.52 -12.08
N ASP A 112 -13.88 -1.11 -11.21
CA ASP A 112 -14.18 -0.21 -10.09
C ASP A 112 -14.03 1.29 -10.42
N GLY A 113 -13.65 1.62 -11.67
CA GLY A 113 -13.54 3.01 -12.13
C GLY A 113 -12.37 3.80 -11.51
N ILE A 114 -11.47 3.17 -10.76
CA ILE A 114 -10.27 3.79 -10.19
C ILE A 114 -9.29 4.13 -11.31
N TRP A 115 -9.02 3.16 -12.16
CA TRP A 115 -8.16 3.27 -13.32
C TRP A 115 -9.00 3.32 -14.59
N MET A 116 -9.13 4.52 -15.17
CA MET A 116 -9.96 4.73 -16.35
C MET A 116 -9.16 4.52 -17.62
N PRO A 117 -9.77 3.95 -18.68
CA PRO A 117 -9.20 4.03 -20.02
C PRO A 117 -9.14 5.49 -20.46
N VAL A 118 -8.06 5.88 -21.13
CA VAL A 118 -7.95 7.18 -21.77
C VAL A 118 -8.42 7.10 -23.22
N GLY A 119 -8.98 8.19 -23.73
CA GLY A 119 -9.44 8.24 -25.13
C GLY A 119 -8.26 8.09 -26.11
N PRO A 120 -8.53 7.62 -27.34
CA PRO A 120 -7.49 7.30 -28.33
C PRO A 120 -6.67 8.51 -28.79
N GLN A 121 -7.12 9.73 -28.49
CA GLN A 121 -6.40 10.98 -28.79
C GLN A 121 -5.60 11.51 -27.60
N SER A 122 -5.68 10.85 -26.44
CA SER A 122 -4.92 11.24 -25.25
C SER A 122 -3.57 10.55 -25.23
N THR A 123 -2.56 11.28 -24.79
CA THR A 123 -1.23 10.74 -24.50
C THR A 123 -1.06 10.39 -23.00
N ASP A 124 -2.08 10.67 -22.19
CA ASP A 124 -2.06 10.36 -20.76
C ASP A 124 -1.96 8.84 -20.50
N ALA A 125 -1.34 8.47 -19.38
CA ALA A 125 -1.30 7.09 -18.94
C ALA A 125 -2.69 6.65 -18.46
N GLY A 126 -3.22 5.58 -19.06
CA GLY A 126 -4.47 4.94 -18.69
C GLY A 126 -4.26 3.55 -18.10
N ILE A 127 -5.36 2.85 -17.88
CA ILE A 127 -5.34 1.52 -17.27
C ILE A 127 -4.48 0.51 -18.05
N GLU A 128 -4.44 0.62 -19.38
CA GLU A 128 -3.65 -0.27 -20.23
C GLU A 128 -2.16 -0.11 -19.95
N ARG A 129 -1.70 1.13 -19.73
CA ARG A 129 -0.32 1.41 -19.36
C ARG A 129 -0.01 0.91 -17.95
N VAL A 130 -0.89 1.15 -16.99
CA VAL A 130 -0.73 0.64 -15.61
C VAL A 130 -0.63 -0.89 -15.60
N ARG A 131 -1.50 -1.58 -16.35
CA ARG A 131 -1.49 -3.04 -16.49
C ARG A 131 -0.21 -3.57 -17.12
N ALA A 132 0.29 -2.88 -18.14
CA ALA A 132 1.56 -3.23 -18.78
C ALA A 132 2.73 -3.07 -17.81
N ASP A 133 2.80 -1.97 -17.07
CA ASP A 133 3.84 -1.70 -16.08
C ASP A 133 3.82 -2.74 -14.94
N LEU A 134 2.63 -3.07 -14.40
CA LEU A 134 2.48 -4.11 -13.38
C LEU A 134 2.97 -5.48 -13.88
N MET A 135 2.65 -5.83 -15.14
CA MET A 135 3.11 -7.09 -15.73
C MET A 135 4.63 -7.08 -15.96
N ASP A 136 5.22 -5.94 -16.32
CA ASP A 136 6.65 -5.80 -16.48
C ASP A 136 7.41 -5.93 -15.15
N VAL A 137 6.90 -5.30 -14.08
CA VAL A 137 7.42 -5.50 -12.72
C VAL A 137 7.31 -6.98 -12.33
N ALA A 138 6.16 -7.62 -12.59
CA ALA A 138 5.98 -9.04 -12.32
C ALA A 138 6.96 -9.92 -13.10
N LYS A 139 7.26 -9.61 -14.38
CA LYS A 139 8.26 -10.33 -15.17
C LYS A 139 9.68 -10.12 -14.63
N ALA A 140 10.01 -8.91 -14.17
CA ALA A 140 11.31 -8.63 -13.58
C ALA A 140 11.55 -9.47 -12.32
N ILE A 141 10.55 -9.56 -11.42
CA ILE A 141 10.57 -10.40 -10.22
C ILE A 141 10.48 -11.88 -10.59
N GLY A 142 9.52 -12.24 -11.43
CA GLY A 142 9.20 -13.60 -11.86
C GLY A 142 10.33 -14.31 -12.60
N ALA A 143 11.35 -13.55 -13.02
CA ALA A 143 12.59 -14.13 -13.56
C ALA A 143 13.45 -14.79 -12.47
N THR A 144 13.23 -14.50 -11.19
CA THR A 144 14.09 -14.94 -10.07
C THR A 144 13.35 -15.59 -8.91
N GLU A 145 12.05 -15.31 -8.73
CA GLU A 145 11.21 -15.93 -7.70
C GLU A 145 9.75 -16.00 -8.15
N PRO A 146 8.89 -16.86 -7.56
CA PRO A 146 7.49 -16.95 -7.92
C PRO A 146 6.74 -15.65 -7.60
N VAL A 147 5.86 -15.22 -8.52
CA VAL A 147 4.91 -14.12 -8.34
C VAL A 147 3.48 -14.66 -8.34
N ASP A 148 2.74 -14.42 -7.27
CA ASP A 148 1.31 -14.67 -7.19
C ASP A 148 0.56 -13.37 -7.51
N MET A 149 0.15 -13.20 -8.77
CA MET A 149 -0.56 -12.01 -9.22
C MET A 149 -2.07 -12.19 -9.05
N LEU A 150 -2.66 -11.42 -8.15
CA LEU A 150 -4.10 -11.38 -7.92
C LEU A 150 -4.78 -10.73 -9.13
N VAL A 151 -5.82 -11.38 -9.66
CA VAL A 151 -6.52 -10.90 -10.85
C VAL A 151 -8.02 -11.07 -10.64
N LEU A 152 -8.81 -10.05 -10.95
CA LEU A 152 -10.26 -10.23 -11.00
C LEU A 152 -10.64 -11.16 -12.16
N PRO A 153 -11.65 -12.02 -12.00
CA PRO A 153 -12.05 -12.96 -13.06
C PRO A 153 -12.31 -12.30 -14.41
N ALA A 154 -12.86 -11.09 -14.42
CA ALA A 154 -13.12 -10.31 -15.64
C ALA A 154 -11.85 -9.82 -16.36
N ASP A 155 -10.73 -9.72 -15.67
CA ASP A 155 -9.47 -9.17 -16.19
C ASP A 155 -8.45 -10.27 -16.56
N LEU A 156 -8.77 -11.55 -16.37
CA LEU A 156 -7.86 -12.68 -16.59
C LEU A 156 -7.32 -12.75 -18.03
N ASP A 157 -8.16 -12.50 -19.02
CA ASP A 157 -7.72 -12.59 -20.43
C ASP A 157 -6.76 -11.45 -20.78
N ALA A 158 -6.99 -10.25 -20.23
CA ALA A 158 -6.06 -9.14 -20.39
C ALA A 158 -4.70 -9.45 -19.71
N ALA A 159 -4.72 -10.02 -18.51
CA ALA A 159 -3.50 -10.42 -17.80
C ALA A 159 -2.72 -11.51 -18.57
N ARG A 160 -3.40 -12.53 -19.12
CA ARG A 160 -2.79 -13.58 -19.95
C ARG A 160 -2.14 -13.01 -21.23
N ALA A 161 -2.83 -12.08 -21.88
CA ALA A 161 -2.31 -11.42 -23.08
C ALA A 161 -1.01 -10.68 -22.78
N LEU A 162 -0.98 -9.86 -21.72
CA LEU A 162 0.22 -9.12 -21.32
C LEU A 162 1.35 -10.04 -20.81
N LEU A 163 1.03 -11.15 -20.16
CA LEU A 163 2.03 -12.13 -19.74
C LEU A 163 2.79 -12.72 -20.94
N SER A 164 2.09 -12.95 -22.06
CA SER A 164 2.64 -13.59 -23.26
C SER A 164 3.34 -12.62 -24.23
N THR A 165 3.33 -11.31 -23.98
CA THR A 165 3.88 -10.29 -24.88
C THR A 165 4.95 -9.43 -24.21
N ALA A 166 5.85 -8.85 -25.03
CA ALA A 166 6.74 -7.77 -24.58
C ALA A 166 6.00 -6.44 -24.55
N SER A 167 6.28 -5.60 -23.56
CA SER A 167 5.77 -4.23 -23.54
C SER A 167 6.65 -3.31 -24.40
N VAL A 168 6.08 -2.19 -24.84
CA VAL A 168 6.81 -1.17 -25.60
C VAL A 168 7.81 -0.42 -24.71
N ALA A 169 7.44 -0.20 -23.44
CA ALA A 169 8.25 0.55 -22.49
C ALA A 169 9.47 -0.23 -21.97
N ASN A 170 9.32 -1.55 -21.83
CA ASN A 170 10.33 -2.44 -21.25
C ASN A 170 10.52 -3.70 -22.13
N PRO A 171 10.99 -3.58 -23.38
CA PRO A 171 10.98 -4.69 -24.35
C PRO A 171 11.82 -5.89 -23.90
N ASP A 172 12.89 -5.66 -23.16
CA ASP A 172 13.84 -6.71 -22.75
C ASP A 172 13.34 -7.58 -21.59
N LEU A 173 12.36 -7.11 -20.81
CA LEU A 173 11.90 -7.83 -19.62
C LEU A 173 11.19 -9.14 -19.97
N HIS A 174 10.46 -9.17 -21.08
CA HIS A 174 9.79 -10.39 -21.54
C HIS A 174 10.82 -11.47 -21.93
N ALA A 175 11.85 -11.11 -22.66
CA ALA A 175 12.94 -12.03 -23.04
C ALA A 175 13.68 -12.55 -21.79
N ARG A 176 13.98 -11.66 -20.84
CA ARG A 176 14.59 -12.03 -19.55
C ARG A 176 13.72 -13.01 -18.77
N TYR A 177 12.43 -12.76 -18.67
CA TYR A 177 11.47 -13.65 -18.02
C TYR A 177 11.38 -15.01 -18.73
N ALA A 178 11.33 -15.02 -20.06
CA ALA A 178 11.28 -16.25 -20.85
C ALA A 178 12.56 -17.10 -20.72
N ALA A 179 13.70 -16.47 -20.56
CA ALA A 179 15.01 -17.15 -20.41
C ALA A 179 15.30 -17.64 -18.97
N ARG A 180 14.38 -17.46 -18.02
CA ARG A 180 14.58 -17.89 -16.63
C ARG A 180 14.84 -19.41 -16.55
N PRO A 181 15.70 -19.88 -15.65
CA PRO A 181 15.88 -21.31 -15.42
C PRO A 181 14.56 -21.98 -14.99
N ALA A 182 14.30 -23.19 -15.44
CA ALA A 182 13.13 -23.95 -15.05
C ALA A 182 13.09 -24.14 -13.52
N GLY A 183 11.94 -23.89 -12.91
CA GLY A 183 11.72 -24.01 -11.46
C GLY A 183 12.24 -22.86 -10.58
N THR A 184 12.79 -21.79 -11.18
CA THR A 184 13.35 -20.66 -10.41
C THR A 184 12.45 -19.47 -10.26
N GLY A 185 11.25 -19.49 -10.78
CA GLY A 185 10.35 -18.33 -10.74
C GLY A 185 9.08 -18.63 -11.52
N GLY A 186 8.43 -17.58 -11.97
CA GLY A 186 7.22 -17.65 -12.76
C GLY A 186 6.15 -16.69 -12.25
N ILE A 187 5.12 -16.49 -13.05
CA ILE A 187 3.97 -15.68 -12.69
C ILE A 187 2.75 -16.58 -12.67
N ASN A 188 2.12 -16.69 -11.51
CA ASN A 188 0.86 -17.38 -11.30
C ASN A 188 -0.26 -16.34 -11.27
N LEU A 189 -1.20 -16.42 -12.21
CA LEU A 189 -2.39 -15.56 -12.22
C LEU A 189 -3.43 -16.18 -11.29
N VAL A 190 -3.71 -15.52 -10.18
CA VAL A 190 -4.58 -16.02 -9.10
C VAL A 190 -5.92 -15.31 -9.15
N PRO A 191 -7.00 -15.99 -9.58
CA PRO A 191 -8.33 -15.38 -9.61
C PRO A 191 -8.84 -15.10 -8.19
N VAL A 192 -9.31 -13.88 -7.94
CA VAL A 192 -9.90 -13.46 -6.66
C VAL A 192 -11.39 -13.17 -6.88
N ALA A 193 -12.25 -14.14 -6.51
CA ALA A 193 -13.69 -14.07 -6.78
C ALA A 193 -14.39 -12.94 -5.99
N ASP A 194 -14.00 -12.72 -4.72
CA ASP A 194 -14.56 -11.67 -3.87
C ASP A 194 -14.02 -10.29 -4.22
N GLY A 195 -12.98 -10.25 -5.05
CA GLY A 195 -12.38 -9.02 -5.57
C GLY A 195 -11.47 -8.29 -4.58
N PHE A 196 -10.87 -7.24 -5.11
CA PHE A 196 -10.17 -6.16 -4.43
C PHE A 196 -10.50 -4.87 -5.20
N ASN A 197 -10.24 -3.71 -4.60
CA ASN A 197 -10.54 -2.44 -5.26
C ASN A 197 -9.34 -1.93 -6.05
N ASP A 198 -8.12 -1.96 -5.46
CA ASP A 198 -6.91 -1.48 -6.10
C ASP A 198 -5.73 -2.44 -5.94
N PHE A 199 -4.67 -2.24 -6.72
CA PHE A 199 -3.52 -3.15 -6.80
C PHE A 199 -2.42 -2.90 -5.76
N TRP A 200 -2.59 -1.99 -4.82
CA TRP A 200 -1.57 -1.62 -3.85
C TRP A 200 -1.44 -2.66 -2.71
N VAL A 201 -0.98 -3.87 -3.07
CA VAL A 201 -0.92 -5.00 -2.13
C VAL A 201 0.10 -4.82 -1.00
N ARG A 202 1.04 -3.89 -1.13
CA ARG A 202 1.90 -3.48 -0.03
C ARG A 202 1.07 -2.99 1.15
N ASP A 203 0.01 -2.26 0.86
CA ASP A 203 -0.80 -1.57 1.85
C ASP A 203 -2.02 -2.38 2.28
N THR A 204 -2.67 -3.05 1.33
CA THR A 204 -3.89 -3.83 1.57
C THR A 204 -3.61 -5.24 2.08
N GLY A 205 -2.41 -5.77 1.81
CA GLY A 205 -1.98 -7.11 2.21
C GLY A 205 -1.56 -7.22 3.67
N CYS A 206 -1.40 -8.47 4.13
CA CYS A 206 -0.80 -8.74 5.44
C CYS A 206 0.73 -8.65 5.38
N LEU A 207 1.36 -8.43 6.55
CA LEU A 207 2.78 -8.65 6.74
C LEU A 207 2.99 -10.09 7.22
N PHE A 208 3.86 -10.82 6.53
CA PHE A 208 4.21 -12.18 6.94
C PHE A 208 5.34 -12.16 7.97
N VAL A 209 5.13 -12.82 9.09
CA VAL A 209 6.05 -12.85 10.23
C VAL A 209 6.46 -14.26 10.57
N ARG A 210 7.57 -14.42 11.29
CA ARG A 210 8.02 -15.69 11.84
C ARG A 210 7.72 -15.77 13.32
N ASP A 211 7.07 -16.85 13.76
CA ASP A 211 6.87 -17.17 15.18
C ASP A 211 8.08 -17.92 15.74
N THR A 212 9.01 -17.17 16.31
CA THR A 212 10.29 -17.69 16.81
C THR A 212 10.12 -18.59 18.04
N ALA A 213 9.02 -18.51 18.77
CA ALA A 213 8.72 -19.35 19.91
C ALA A 213 8.17 -20.73 19.51
N ASN A 214 7.60 -20.84 18.31
CA ASN A 214 6.94 -22.04 17.80
C ASN A 214 7.59 -22.53 16.48
N GLY A 215 8.90 -22.80 16.51
CA GLY A 215 9.62 -23.41 15.40
C GLY A 215 9.80 -22.52 14.18
N ASN A 216 9.76 -21.21 14.37
CA ASN A 216 9.89 -20.23 13.27
C ASN A 216 8.78 -20.35 12.21
N ALA A 217 7.59 -20.78 12.64
CA ALA A 217 6.44 -20.96 11.76
C ALA A 217 6.03 -19.64 11.09
N LEU A 218 5.60 -19.73 9.83
CA LEU A 218 5.06 -18.58 9.12
C LEU A 218 3.68 -18.20 9.69
N ASN A 219 3.48 -16.94 9.96
CA ASN A 219 2.21 -16.34 10.38
C ASN A 219 1.99 -15.02 9.62
N ALA A 220 0.83 -14.40 9.78
CA ALA A 220 0.49 -13.14 9.18
C ALA A 220 0.00 -12.12 10.21
N VAL A 221 0.28 -10.84 9.96
CA VAL A 221 -0.23 -9.70 10.73
C VAL A 221 -1.02 -8.80 9.79
N GLY A 222 -2.26 -8.50 10.15
CA GLY A 222 -3.14 -7.57 9.41
C GLY A 222 -3.33 -6.28 10.19
N PHE A 223 -3.10 -5.16 9.51
CA PHE A 223 -3.32 -3.82 10.00
C PHE A 223 -4.57 -3.24 9.34
N ASN A 224 -5.64 -3.15 10.02
CA ASN A 224 -6.98 -2.73 9.63
C ASN A 224 -7.02 -1.60 8.57
N PHE A 225 -6.71 -1.90 7.31
CA PHE A 225 -6.64 -0.94 6.22
C PHE A 225 -7.96 -0.16 6.08
N ASN A 226 -7.88 1.17 6.05
CA ASN A 226 -9.04 2.05 5.99
C ASN A 226 -8.92 3.14 4.90
N GLY A 227 -8.27 2.80 3.78
CA GLY A 227 -8.09 3.76 2.69
C GLY A 227 -7.09 4.87 3.03
N TRP A 228 -5.99 4.54 3.68
CA TRP A 228 -4.90 5.45 4.09
C TRP A 228 -5.36 6.58 5.03
N GLY A 229 -6.32 6.31 5.92
CA GLY A 229 -6.90 7.35 6.78
C GLY A 229 -7.79 8.35 6.03
N ASN A 230 -8.10 8.06 4.77
CA ASN A 230 -9.05 8.85 4.02
C ASN A 230 -10.48 8.54 4.46
N ALA A 231 -11.36 9.51 4.29
CA ALA A 231 -12.74 9.38 4.72
C ALA A 231 -13.42 8.18 4.04
N ASN A 232 -14.12 7.41 4.84
CA ASN A 232 -14.90 6.29 4.37
C ASN A 232 -16.10 6.76 3.54
N THR A 233 -16.13 6.41 2.28
CA THR A 233 -17.23 6.73 1.37
C THR A 233 -18.27 5.62 1.26
N ASP A 234 -17.91 4.39 1.67
CA ASP A 234 -18.79 3.22 1.56
C ASP A 234 -19.42 2.77 2.89
N GLY A 235 -19.13 3.47 3.98
CA GLY A 235 -19.75 3.22 5.29
C GLY A 235 -19.27 1.94 5.99
N VAL A 236 -18.27 1.23 5.47
CA VAL A 236 -17.81 -0.05 6.00
C VAL A 236 -16.51 0.12 6.78
N GLY A 237 -16.57 -0.11 8.09
CA GLY A 237 -15.39 -0.37 8.93
C GLY A 237 -14.57 0.83 9.36
N ALA A 238 -14.97 2.04 9.02
CA ALA A 238 -14.26 3.22 9.47
C ALA A 238 -14.75 3.71 10.84
N VAL A 239 -13.83 4.22 11.61
CA VAL A 239 -14.13 5.19 12.63
C VAL A 239 -14.92 6.32 11.96
N ALA A 240 -16.06 6.70 12.54
CA ALA A 240 -16.89 7.79 12.00
C ALA A 240 -16.02 9.05 11.86
N VAL A 241 -15.61 9.35 10.62
CA VAL A 241 -14.88 10.57 10.32
C VAL A 241 -15.91 11.68 10.28
N PRO A 242 -15.78 12.76 11.06
CA PRO A 242 -16.69 13.88 11.01
C PRO A 242 -16.79 14.44 9.59
N SER A 243 -18.00 14.74 9.14
CA SER A 243 -18.30 15.23 7.79
C SER A 243 -17.44 16.43 7.34
N GLN A 244 -16.90 17.19 8.28
CA GLN A 244 -16.01 18.33 8.02
C GLN A 244 -14.64 17.91 7.46
N ILE A 245 -14.10 16.76 7.87
CA ILE A 245 -12.84 16.24 7.29
C ILE A 245 -13.11 15.65 5.92
N MET A 246 -14.20 14.93 5.77
CA MET A 246 -14.62 14.47 4.45
C MET A 246 -14.71 15.65 3.47
N ALA A 247 -15.31 16.76 3.89
CA ALA A 247 -15.41 17.95 3.06
C ALA A 247 -14.06 18.62 2.77
N ALA A 248 -13.11 18.60 3.70
CA ALA A 248 -11.76 19.14 3.50
C ALA A 248 -10.91 18.24 2.61
N SER A 249 -10.92 16.93 2.83
CA SER A 249 -10.24 15.95 1.97
C SER A 249 -10.86 15.88 0.58
N ASN A 250 -12.18 16.07 0.46
CA ASN A 250 -12.88 16.17 -0.82
C ASN A 250 -12.49 17.43 -1.60
N ARG A 251 -12.17 18.53 -0.92
CA ARG A 251 -11.77 19.77 -1.57
C ARG A 251 -10.34 19.73 -2.09
N SER A 252 -9.41 19.14 -1.36
CA SER A 252 -8.03 18.93 -1.82
C SER A 252 -7.94 17.91 -2.94
N LYS A 253 -8.94 17.02 -3.05
CA LYS A 253 -9.04 15.99 -4.07
C LYS A 253 -10.14 16.28 -5.09
N ALA A 254 -10.51 17.55 -5.29
CA ALA A 254 -11.52 17.94 -6.28
C ALA A 254 -11.19 17.32 -7.65
N GLY A 255 -12.01 16.34 -8.06
CA GLY A 255 -11.81 15.56 -9.29
C GLY A 255 -11.18 14.18 -9.10
N LYS A 256 -10.74 13.76 -7.89
CA LYS A 256 -10.49 12.36 -7.57
C LYS A 256 -11.73 11.73 -6.94
N PHE A 257 -12.11 10.60 -7.45
CA PHE A 257 -13.10 9.75 -6.79
C PHE A 257 -12.50 9.27 -5.46
N PHE A 258 -13.32 9.24 -4.42
CA PHE A 258 -12.95 8.47 -3.23
C PHE A 258 -12.82 7.02 -3.65
N GLN A 259 -11.66 6.49 -3.38
CA GLN A 259 -11.36 5.12 -3.70
C GLN A 259 -12.14 4.23 -2.73
N PRO A 260 -13.04 3.34 -3.20
CA PRO A 260 -13.61 2.33 -2.34
C PRO A 260 -12.48 1.42 -1.83
N PHE A 261 -12.57 0.97 -0.58
CA PHE A 261 -11.55 0.11 0.04
C PHE A 261 -12.13 -1.06 0.83
N SER A 262 -13.43 -1.27 0.78
CA SER A 262 -14.09 -2.35 1.54
C SER A 262 -13.58 -3.74 1.17
N ARG A 263 -13.28 -3.97 -0.13
CA ARG A 263 -12.67 -5.20 -0.61
C ARG A 263 -11.19 -5.26 -0.28
N ASP A 264 -10.48 -4.15 -0.36
CA ASP A 264 -9.06 -4.05 -0.03
C ASP A 264 -8.79 -4.42 1.43
N ASN A 265 -9.68 -4.06 2.36
CA ASN A 265 -9.57 -4.47 3.76
C ASN A 265 -9.61 -6.00 3.96
N ALA A 266 -10.21 -6.75 3.02
CA ALA A 266 -10.27 -8.21 3.08
C ALA A 266 -9.00 -8.90 2.55
N VAL A 267 -8.16 -8.22 1.75
CA VAL A 267 -7.00 -8.80 1.06
C VAL A 267 -6.02 -9.45 2.04
N ALA A 268 -5.72 -8.79 3.18
CA ALA A 268 -4.84 -9.36 4.20
C ALA A 268 -5.34 -10.71 4.74
N GLY A 269 -6.65 -10.84 4.97
CA GLY A 269 -7.25 -12.10 5.41
C GLY A 269 -7.19 -13.17 4.34
N TRP A 270 -7.46 -12.81 3.10
CA TRP A 270 -7.39 -13.69 1.96
C TRP A 270 -5.96 -14.21 1.72
N MET A 271 -4.95 -13.35 1.78
CA MET A 271 -3.53 -13.74 1.63
C MET A 271 -3.10 -14.72 2.73
N ALA A 272 -3.45 -14.48 4.00
CA ALA A 272 -3.17 -15.39 5.09
C ALA A 272 -3.84 -16.76 4.88
N GLN A 273 -5.10 -16.77 4.48
CA GLN A 273 -5.85 -18.00 4.20
C GLN A 273 -5.23 -18.81 3.06
N THR A 274 -4.83 -18.18 1.96
CA THR A 274 -4.22 -18.87 0.80
C THR A 274 -2.86 -19.47 1.13
N LYS A 275 -2.12 -18.88 2.07
CA LYS A 275 -0.87 -19.46 2.60
C LYS A 275 -1.10 -20.44 3.76
N GLY A 276 -2.34 -20.67 4.17
CA GLY A 276 -2.69 -21.60 5.26
C GLY A 276 -2.13 -21.17 6.62
N VAL A 277 -1.97 -19.86 6.86
CA VAL A 277 -1.40 -19.31 8.10
C VAL A 277 -2.44 -18.52 8.90
N SER A 278 -2.21 -18.43 10.19
CA SER A 278 -3.04 -17.62 11.10
C SER A 278 -2.82 -16.13 10.84
N LEU A 279 -3.91 -15.34 10.90
CA LEU A 279 -3.85 -13.89 10.84
C LEU A 279 -4.03 -13.29 12.24
N THR A 280 -2.98 -12.65 12.75
CA THR A 280 -3.05 -11.81 13.94
C THR A 280 -3.49 -10.41 13.56
N ARG A 281 -4.56 -9.91 14.13
CA ARG A 281 -5.01 -8.54 13.91
C ARG A 281 -4.27 -7.59 14.86
N SER A 282 -3.78 -6.48 14.30
CA SER A 282 -3.25 -5.35 15.06
C SER A 282 -4.39 -4.48 15.60
N THR A 283 -4.11 -3.77 16.68
CA THR A 283 -4.99 -2.71 17.22
C THR A 283 -4.78 -1.37 16.48
N LEU A 284 -3.72 -1.28 15.68
CA LEU A 284 -3.44 -0.10 14.86
C LEU A 284 -4.02 -0.26 13.46
N THR A 285 -4.38 0.85 12.87
CA THR A 285 -4.59 1.01 11.44
C THR A 285 -3.30 1.53 10.83
N LEU A 286 -2.69 0.71 9.97
CA LEU A 286 -1.45 1.00 9.25
C LEU A 286 -1.46 0.32 7.89
N GLU A 287 -0.49 0.67 7.09
CA GLU A 287 -0.21 0.03 5.81
C GLU A 287 1.24 -0.46 5.79
N GLY A 288 1.54 -1.44 4.95
CA GLY A 288 2.90 -1.95 4.84
C GLY A 288 3.90 -0.94 4.27
N GLY A 289 3.45 0.01 3.43
CA GLY A 289 4.27 1.11 2.95
C GLY A 289 4.59 2.16 4.04
N ALA A 290 3.82 2.17 5.14
CA ALA A 290 4.08 3.03 6.30
C ALA A 290 5.16 2.47 7.24
N ILE A 291 5.64 1.24 7.02
CA ILE A 291 6.58 0.55 7.91
C ILE A 291 7.79 0.09 7.10
N GLU A 292 8.96 0.59 7.45
CA GLU A 292 10.23 0.06 6.97
C GLU A 292 10.95 -0.65 8.10
N PHE A 293 11.50 -1.85 7.87
CA PHE A 293 12.02 -2.71 8.93
C PHE A 293 13.33 -3.40 8.51
N ASP A 294 14.33 -3.39 9.40
CA ASP A 294 15.68 -3.95 9.15
C ASP A 294 15.80 -5.47 9.35
N GLY A 295 14.72 -6.15 9.75
CA GLY A 295 14.78 -7.56 10.14
C GLY A 295 15.45 -7.83 11.47
N ASP A 296 15.96 -6.82 12.17
CA ASP A 296 16.77 -6.94 13.39
C ASP A 296 16.30 -6.03 14.54
N GLY A 297 15.03 -5.64 14.49
CA GLY A 297 14.34 -4.93 15.56
C GLY A 297 14.19 -3.44 15.39
N THR A 298 14.69 -2.83 14.30
CA THR A 298 14.54 -1.40 14.01
C THR A 298 13.45 -1.17 12.99
N ALA A 299 12.50 -0.30 13.29
CA ALA A 299 11.56 0.22 12.30
C ALA A 299 11.80 1.70 12.04
N ILE A 300 11.55 2.15 10.82
CA ILE A 300 11.44 3.56 10.45
C ILE A 300 9.98 3.81 10.07
N LEU A 301 9.40 4.85 10.62
CA LEU A 301 8.01 5.26 10.44
C LEU A 301 7.94 6.77 10.24
N THR A 302 6.90 7.25 9.57
CA THR A 302 6.61 8.69 9.55
C THR A 302 5.53 9.06 10.57
N GLU A 303 5.71 10.19 11.21
CA GLU A 303 4.71 10.71 12.16
C GLU A 303 3.40 11.02 11.46
N SER A 304 3.45 11.65 10.28
CA SER A 304 2.28 12.06 9.51
C SER A 304 1.38 10.89 9.09
N SER A 305 1.96 9.74 8.77
CA SER A 305 1.22 8.55 8.36
C SER A 305 0.65 7.80 9.57
N VAL A 306 1.49 7.53 10.58
CA VAL A 306 1.14 6.61 11.68
C VAL A 306 0.37 7.32 12.80
N LEU A 307 0.83 8.53 13.19
CA LEU A 307 0.17 9.34 14.22
C LEU A 307 -0.95 10.19 13.60
N HIS A 308 -1.78 9.56 12.77
CA HIS A 308 -2.84 10.21 12.03
C HIS A 308 -4.20 9.92 12.68
N VAL A 309 -4.98 10.97 12.98
CA VAL A 309 -6.23 10.85 13.75
C VAL A 309 -7.27 9.96 13.07
N ASN A 310 -7.33 9.94 11.73
CA ASN A 310 -8.27 9.10 11.00
C ASN A 310 -7.83 7.64 10.92
N ARG A 311 -6.52 7.34 11.05
CA ARG A 311 -6.04 5.97 11.17
C ARG A 311 -6.16 5.48 12.61
N ASN A 312 -5.65 6.25 13.56
CA ASN A 312 -5.46 5.83 14.94
C ASN A 312 -6.05 6.84 15.93
N PRO A 313 -7.40 7.03 15.94
CA PRO A 313 -8.05 8.01 16.82
C PRO A 313 -7.77 7.74 18.30
N GLN A 314 -7.50 6.47 18.67
CA GLN A 314 -7.15 6.07 20.04
C GLN A 314 -5.81 6.65 20.54
N LEU A 315 -4.98 7.20 19.64
CA LEU A 315 -3.74 7.89 19.99
C LEU A 315 -3.93 9.37 20.32
N PHE A 316 -5.17 9.86 20.27
CA PHE A 316 -5.50 11.28 20.44
C PHE A 316 -6.47 11.54 21.56
N ASN A 317 -6.28 12.66 22.25
CA ASN A 317 -7.33 13.29 23.03
C ASN A 317 -8.23 14.09 22.06
N MET A 318 -9.50 13.71 21.97
CA MET A 318 -10.47 14.34 21.09
C MET A 318 -11.54 15.08 21.95
N PRO A 319 -11.47 16.38 22.12
CA PRO A 319 -12.45 17.14 22.86
C PRO A 319 -13.86 16.95 22.28
N ASN A 320 -14.82 16.52 23.09
CA ASN A 320 -16.20 16.25 22.70
C ASN A 320 -16.34 15.22 21.54
N GLY A 321 -15.36 14.31 21.39
CA GLY A 321 -15.35 13.35 20.29
C GLY A 321 -15.07 13.97 18.91
N SER A 322 -14.65 15.23 18.88
CA SER A 322 -14.32 15.95 17.63
C SER A 322 -12.83 15.86 17.36
N ILE A 323 -12.48 15.67 16.09
CA ILE A 323 -11.08 15.79 15.65
C ILE A 323 -10.63 17.26 15.57
N ALA A 324 -11.56 18.21 15.52
CA ALA A 324 -11.24 19.62 15.68
C ALA A 324 -10.69 19.86 17.10
N GLY A 325 -9.42 20.25 17.19
CA GLY A 325 -8.72 20.37 18.46
C GLY A 325 -8.18 19.06 19.02
N ALA A 326 -8.17 17.98 18.23
CA ALA A 326 -7.49 16.73 18.61
C ALA A 326 -6.01 16.98 18.89
N THR A 327 -5.52 16.43 20.00
CA THR A 327 -4.11 16.51 20.39
C THR A 327 -3.55 15.12 20.61
N LEU A 328 -2.33 14.88 20.16
CA LEU A 328 -1.65 13.61 20.34
C LEU A 328 -1.43 13.34 21.82
N LEU A 329 -1.78 12.11 22.26
CA LEU A 329 -1.51 11.68 23.63
C LEU A 329 0.01 11.58 23.87
N PRO A 330 0.50 11.94 25.07
CA PRO A 330 1.92 11.78 25.41
C PRO A 330 2.44 10.35 25.25
N THR A 331 1.58 9.35 25.44
CA THR A 331 1.87 7.90 25.34
C THR A 331 1.72 7.34 23.92
N ALA A 332 1.36 8.14 22.94
CA ALA A 332 1.02 7.66 21.58
C ALA A 332 2.17 6.86 20.94
N ARG A 333 3.40 7.37 21.00
CA ARG A 333 4.57 6.69 20.42
C ARG A 333 4.90 5.37 21.15
N ASP A 334 4.76 5.34 22.48
CA ASP A 334 4.96 4.14 23.27
C ASP A 334 3.88 3.09 22.98
N THR A 335 2.62 3.52 22.78
CA THR A 335 1.52 2.64 22.36
C THR A 335 1.81 2.01 20.99
N VAL A 336 2.29 2.78 20.04
CA VAL A 336 2.69 2.26 18.72
C VAL A 336 3.86 1.28 18.85
N LEU A 337 4.90 1.63 19.60
CA LEU A 337 6.04 0.73 19.82
C LEU A 337 5.61 -0.59 20.45
N ALA A 338 4.79 -0.54 21.51
CA ALA A 338 4.32 -1.76 22.21
C ALA A 338 3.53 -2.67 21.26
N GLU A 339 2.68 -2.11 20.41
CA GLU A 339 1.90 -2.89 19.44
C GLU A 339 2.77 -3.47 18.33
N LEU A 340 3.72 -2.70 17.79
CA LEU A 340 4.67 -3.21 16.78
C LEU A 340 5.66 -4.22 17.38
N GLN A 341 6.01 -4.10 18.67
CA GLN A 341 6.77 -5.11 19.38
C GLN A 341 5.99 -6.43 19.47
N ARG A 342 4.72 -6.35 19.84
CA ARG A 342 3.82 -7.51 19.96
C ARG A 342 3.61 -8.22 18.62
N THR A 343 3.46 -7.46 17.53
CA THR A 343 3.04 -7.98 16.23
C THR A 343 4.18 -8.26 15.28
N LEU A 344 5.27 -7.49 15.34
CA LEU A 344 6.38 -7.55 14.38
C LEU A 344 7.75 -7.79 15.03
N GLY A 345 7.86 -7.71 16.35
CA GLY A 345 9.14 -7.82 17.06
C GLY A 345 9.99 -6.54 16.99
N VAL A 346 9.39 -5.38 16.74
CA VAL A 346 10.08 -4.09 16.74
C VAL A 346 10.53 -3.74 18.14
N ARG A 347 11.80 -3.33 18.28
CA ARG A 347 12.39 -2.91 19.56
C ARG A 347 12.72 -1.41 19.62
N LYS A 348 12.86 -0.79 18.43
CA LYS A 348 13.15 0.63 18.28
C LYS A 348 12.44 1.19 17.07
N ILE A 349 11.84 2.37 17.22
CA ILE A 349 11.28 3.14 16.12
C ILE A 349 12.10 4.41 15.91
N ILE A 350 12.51 4.65 14.67
CA ILE A 350 13.05 5.93 14.23
C ILE A 350 11.91 6.68 13.55
N TRP A 351 11.53 7.81 14.14
CA TRP A 351 10.42 8.61 13.65
C TRP A 351 10.91 9.70 12.69
N LEU A 352 10.42 9.68 11.45
CA LEU A 352 10.59 10.76 10.48
C LEU A 352 9.40 11.71 10.55
N PRO A 353 9.57 13.00 10.23
CA PRO A 353 8.45 13.94 10.19
C PRO A 353 7.33 13.50 9.23
N GLY A 354 7.68 13.03 8.03
CA GLY A 354 6.72 12.79 6.95
C GLY A 354 6.17 14.12 6.41
N THR A 355 4.93 14.12 5.89
CA THR A 355 4.29 15.32 5.35
C THR A 355 3.79 16.27 6.45
N ALA A 356 3.80 17.58 6.21
CA ALA A 356 3.57 18.62 7.23
C ALA A 356 2.13 18.85 7.66
N THR A 357 1.14 18.07 7.20
CA THR A 357 -0.27 18.49 7.18
C THR A 357 -1.23 17.69 8.08
N TYR A 358 -0.81 17.16 9.21
CA TYR A 358 -1.77 16.50 10.09
C TYR A 358 -2.03 17.24 11.42
N PRO A 359 -3.25 17.23 11.97
CA PRO A 359 -3.53 17.82 13.26
C PRO A 359 -2.76 17.09 14.37
N GLY A 360 -1.94 17.82 15.13
CA GLY A 360 -1.20 17.28 16.27
C GLY A 360 0.25 16.92 15.98
N GLY A 361 0.72 17.08 14.74
CA GLY A 361 2.14 16.85 14.41
C GLY A 361 3.07 17.91 15.00
N THR A 362 4.14 17.47 15.67
CA THR A 362 5.26 18.31 16.06
C THR A 362 6.27 18.49 14.92
N GLY A 363 5.83 18.20 13.69
CA GLY A 363 6.64 18.35 12.50
C GLY A 363 7.18 19.78 12.46
N THR A 364 8.50 19.91 12.40
CA THR A 364 9.23 21.16 12.25
C THR A 364 9.04 21.83 10.90
N GLY A 365 8.09 21.38 10.11
CA GLY A 365 7.47 22.15 9.04
C GLY A 365 6.72 23.31 9.71
N GLY A 366 7.37 24.46 9.80
CA GLY A 366 7.10 25.58 10.68
C GLY A 366 5.63 25.87 10.93
N ALA A 367 5.29 26.21 12.16
CA ALA A 367 4.01 26.72 12.58
C ALA A 367 3.49 27.74 11.56
N GLY A 368 2.42 27.42 10.83
CA GLY A 368 1.78 28.33 9.87
C GLY A 368 2.20 28.19 8.40
N GLY A 369 2.99 27.18 8.01
CA GLY A 369 3.28 26.92 6.61
C GLY A 369 2.03 26.42 5.89
N ALA A 370 1.63 27.09 4.80
CA ALA A 370 0.65 26.54 3.86
C ALA A 370 1.13 25.15 3.41
N ALA A 371 0.22 24.18 3.41
CA ALA A 371 0.50 22.86 2.85
C ALA A 371 1.10 23.05 1.45
N THR A 372 2.26 22.46 1.20
CA THR A 372 2.80 22.43 -0.14
C THR A 372 1.88 21.60 -1.00
N ALA A 373 1.74 21.96 -2.29
CA ALA A 373 0.91 21.22 -3.25
C ALA A 373 1.24 19.71 -3.28
N ALA A 374 2.50 19.33 -3.06
CA ALA A 374 2.97 17.96 -2.91
C ALA A 374 2.32 17.24 -1.72
N ALA A 375 2.17 17.90 -0.57
CA ALA A 375 1.55 17.30 0.62
C ALA A 375 0.03 17.08 0.45
N GLU A 376 -0.63 17.87 -0.39
CA GLU A 376 -2.05 17.70 -0.70
C GLU A 376 -2.30 16.57 -1.69
N SER A 377 -1.31 16.17 -2.45
CA SER A 377 -1.42 15.15 -3.49
C SER A 377 -1.16 13.72 -3.00
N ASP A 378 -0.46 13.56 -1.87
CA ASP A 378 -0.09 12.26 -1.32
C ASP A 378 -1.25 11.64 -0.52
N ILE A 379 -1.91 10.65 -1.13
CA ILE A 379 -3.02 9.92 -0.53
C ILE A 379 -2.60 9.16 0.73
N THR A 380 -1.33 8.80 0.85
CA THR A 380 -0.81 8.00 1.96
C THR A 380 -0.50 8.81 3.21
N ASN A 381 -0.50 10.13 3.12
CA ASN A 381 -0.06 11.06 4.16
C ASN A 381 1.42 10.85 4.56
N GLY A 382 2.26 10.55 3.60
CA GLY A 382 3.71 10.43 3.78
C GLY A 382 4.17 9.06 4.22
N HIS A 383 3.88 8.02 3.46
CA HIS A 383 4.46 6.69 3.68
C HIS A 383 5.99 6.73 3.68
N VAL A 384 6.59 5.94 4.57
CA VAL A 384 8.05 5.93 4.74
C VAL A 384 8.78 5.36 3.53
N ASP A 385 8.17 4.48 2.75
CA ASP A 385 8.77 3.83 1.58
C ASP A 385 9.03 4.77 0.38
N PHE A 386 8.63 6.05 0.51
CA PHE A 386 9.04 7.15 -0.38
C PHE A 386 10.15 8.03 0.20
N TYR A 387 10.57 7.81 1.45
CA TYR A 387 11.58 8.64 2.11
C TYR A 387 12.80 7.85 2.57
N ALA A 388 12.61 6.62 3.05
CA ALA A 388 13.70 5.82 3.60
C ALA A 388 13.45 4.31 3.43
N ARG A 389 14.49 3.56 3.05
CA ARG A 389 14.46 2.10 2.93
C ARG A 389 15.74 1.49 3.50
N PHE A 390 15.64 0.37 4.21
CA PHE A 390 16.83 -0.38 4.61
C PHE A 390 17.44 -1.10 3.41
N LEU A 391 18.77 -1.01 3.30
CA LEU A 391 19.59 -1.76 2.33
C LEU A 391 20.29 -2.94 3.01
N ALA A 392 20.49 -2.83 4.30
CA ALA A 392 21.03 -3.84 5.21
C ALA A 392 20.86 -3.31 6.64
N PRO A 393 21.00 -4.15 7.67
CA PRO A 393 21.03 -3.66 9.05
C PRO A 393 22.07 -2.55 9.25
N GLY A 394 21.62 -1.39 9.73
CA GLY A 394 22.45 -0.21 9.92
C GLY A 394 22.74 0.61 8.65
N VAL A 395 22.19 0.24 7.48
CA VAL A 395 22.34 1.00 6.21
C VAL A 395 20.98 1.38 5.68
N VAL A 396 20.74 2.67 5.47
CA VAL A 396 19.45 3.23 5.03
C VAL A 396 19.64 4.03 3.75
N ALA A 397 18.93 3.64 2.70
CA ALA A 397 18.71 4.52 1.56
C ALA A 397 17.73 5.62 1.97
N CYS A 398 18.00 6.85 1.58
CA CYS A 398 17.17 8.02 1.90
C CYS A 398 16.94 8.85 0.64
N CYS A 399 15.68 9.15 0.34
CA CYS A 399 15.35 10.11 -0.71
C CYS A 399 15.81 11.51 -0.29
N TYR A 400 16.53 12.19 -1.19
CA TYR A 400 16.95 13.58 -0.99
C TYR A 400 16.84 14.38 -2.28
N ASP A 401 15.82 15.21 -2.38
CA ASP A 401 15.57 16.09 -3.54
C ASP A 401 16.47 17.34 -3.49
N ALA A 402 17.77 17.14 -3.66
CA ALA A 402 18.78 18.21 -3.58
C ALA A 402 18.53 19.34 -4.59
N SER A 403 18.00 19.01 -5.77
CA SER A 403 17.71 19.98 -6.85
C SER A 403 16.33 20.64 -6.72
N ASN A 404 15.49 20.14 -5.82
CA ASN A 404 14.06 20.48 -5.72
C ASN A 404 13.27 20.18 -7.00
N SER A 405 13.65 19.11 -7.69
CA SER A 405 13.01 18.71 -8.96
C SER A 405 11.57 18.23 -8.78
N THR A 406 11.26 17.65 -7.62
CA THR A 406 9.90 17.21 -7.26
C THR A 406 9.17 18.23 -6.37
N GLY A 407 9.82 19.29 -5.94
CA GLY A 407 9.26 20.26 -5.01
C GLY A 407 9.36 19.86 -3.53
N GLU A 408 10.00 18.74 -3.21
CA GLU A 408 10.00 18.14 -1.88
C GLU A 408 11.33 18.31 -1.11
N ARG A 409 12.21 19.20 -1.56
CA ARG A 409 13.54 19.39 -0.94
C ARG A 409 13.47 19.60 0.57
N ALA A 410 12.58 20.49 1.05
CA ALA A 410 12.49 20.79 2.48
C ALA A 410 12.07 19.57 3.30
N LEU A 411 11.13 18.77 2.77
CA LEU A 411 10.63 17.57 3.40
C LEU A 411 11.69 16.46 3.42
N THR A 412 12.30 16.18 2.28
CA THR A 412 13.33 15.14 2.15
C THR A 412 14.58 15.49 2.96
N ASP A 413 14.96 16.78 3.05
CA ASP A 413 16.06 17.23 3.91
C ASP A 413 15.74 17.04 5.40
N ALA A 414 14.53 17.37 5.84
CA ALA A 414 14.08 17.14 7.22
C ALA A 414 14.12 15.66 7.60
N ASN A 415 13.66 14.77 6.72
CA ASN A 415 13.72 13.33 6.92
C ASN A 415 15.17 12.83 6.99
N ARG A 416 16.03 13.28 6.08
CA ARG A 416 17.47 12.96 6.04
C ARG A 416 18.19 13.41 7.31
N GLN A 417 17.95 14.65 7.77
CA GLN A 417 18.52 15.18 9.01
C GLN A 417 18.08 14.38 10.23
N ARG A 418 16.84 13.91 10.26
CA ARG A 418 16.33 13.07 11.36
C ARG A 418 17.00 11.71 11.40
N LEU A 419 17.36 11.11 10.25
CA LEU A 419 18.10 9.84 10.17
C LEU A 419 19.58 10.03 10.59
N ALA A 420 20.16 11.19 10.31
CA ALA A 420 21.55 11.46 10.63
C ALA A 420 21.81 11.36 12.14
N GLY A 421 22.87 10.63 12.52
CA GLY A 421 23.24 10.43 13.92
C GLY A 421 22.37 9.41 14.68
N GLN A 422 21.37 8.79 14.06
CA GLN A 422 20.61 7.70 14.66
C GLN A 422 21.42 6.40 14.70
N THR A 423 21.00 5.50 15.61
CA THR A 423 21.47 4.12 15.66
C THR A 423 20.29 3.18 15.42
N ASP A 424 20.56 1.96 15.01
CA ASP A 424 19.55 0.89 15.02
C ASP A 424 19.25 0.37 16.44
N ALA A 425 18.40 -0.65 16.53
CA ALA A 425 18.00 -1.27 17.80
C ALA A 425 19.16 -1.99 18.52
N ASN A 426 20.27 -2.25 17.84
CA ASN A 426 21.46 -2.87 18.39
C ASN A 426 22.61 -1.86 18.65
N GLY A 427 22.32 -0.56 18.51
CA GLY A 427 23.29 0.52 18.77
C GLY A 427 24.26 0.79 17.62
N ARG A 428 24.10 0.17 16.43
CA ARG A 428 24.94 0.44 15.27
C ARG A 428 24.58 1.81 14.67
N PRO A 429 25.52 2.73 14.45
CA PRO A 429 25.23 3.98 13.76
C PRO A 429 24.69 3.75 12.35
N LEU A 430 23.67 4.51 11.95
CA LEU A 430 23.13 4.42 10.61
C LEU A 430 24.07 5.04 9.58
N LYS A 431 24.32 4.29 8.51
CA LYS A 431 24.93 4.78 7.27
C LYS A 431 23.82 5.20 6.31
N ILE A 432 23.83 6.45 5.88
CA ILE A 432 22.84 6.99 4.95
C ILE A 432 23.40 6.92 3.53
N VAL A 433 22.57 6.42 2.61
CA VAL A 433 22.81 6.36 1.16
C VAL A 433 21.76 7.24 0.50
N GLU A 434 22.16 8.37 -0.07
CA GLU A 434 21.23 9.29 -0.70
C GLU A 434 20.81 8.80 -2.09
N LEU A 435 19.51 8.81 -2.35
CA LEU A 435 18.90 8.60 -3.67
C LEU A 435 18.26 9.92 -4.11
N VAL A 436 18.79 10.49 -5.18
CA VAL A 436 18.28 11.74 -5.75
C VAL A 436 17.18 11.41 -6.74
N PRO A 437 15.97 12.00 -6.63
CA PRO A 437 14.90 11.79 -7.59
C PRO A 437 15.28 12.32 -8.99
N PRO A 438 14.57 11.88 -10.08
CA PRO A 438 14.87 12.34 -11.42
C PRO A 438 14.57 13.84 -11.57
N ALA A 439 15.34 14.52 -12.39
CA ALA A 439 15.08 15.91 -12.77
C ALA A 439 14.07 16.00 -13.94
N ASN A 440 14.06 14.96 -14.77
CA ASN A 440 13.16 14.85 -15.92
C ASN A 440 12.33 13.57 -15.79
N PHE A 441 11.01 13.69 -15.83
CA PHE A 441 10.09 12.55 -15.70
C PHE A 441 8.76 12.89 -16.39
N GLY A 442 7.84 11.91 -16.41
CA GLY A 442 6.50 12.11 -16.97
C GLY A 442 6.38 11.80 -18.45
N THR A 443 7.42 11.26 -19.10
CA THR A 443 7.38 10.84 -20.49
C THR A 443 7.97 9.45 -20.68
N SER A 444 7.36 8.61 -21.52
CA SER A 444 7.84 7.28 -21.87
C SER A 444 7.16 6.74 -23.11
N ALA A 445 7.95 6.20 -24.07
CA ALA A 445 7.46 5.43 -25.22
C ALA A 445 6.21 6.00 -25.92
N GLY A 446 6.16 7.32 -26.14
CA GLY A 446 5.03 8.01 -26.78
C GLY A 446 3.91 8.43 -25.83
N THR A 447 4.02 8.12 -24.55
CA THR A 447 3.12 8.59 -23.49
C THR A 447 3.72 9.80 -22.80
N SER A 448 2.93 10.85 -22.59
CA SER A 448 3.29 12.00 -21.74
C SER A 448 2.15 12.27 -20.76
N LEU A 449 2.50 12.75 -19.57
CA LEU A 449 1.51 13.01 -18.54
C LEU A 449 0.96 14.44 -18.66
N SER A 450 -0.35 14.59 -18.41
CA SER A 450 -0.98 15.89 -18.21
C SER A 450 -0.51 16.52 -16.89
N GLU A 451 -0.66 17.86 -16.75
CA GLU A 451 -0.36 18.56 -15.49
C GLU A 451 -1.04 17.91 -14.28
N ARG A 452 -2.26 17.43 -14.46
CA ARG A 452 -3.00 16.73 -13.41
C ARG A 452 -2.33 15.43 -13.00
N GLN A 453 -1.84 14.63 -13.94
CA GLN A 453 -1.12 13.39 -13.62
C GLN A 453 0.25 13.70 -13.00
N MET A 454 0.94 14.72 -13.51
CA MET A 454 2.22 15.18 -12.96
C MET A 454 2.11 15.63 -11.51
N SER A 455 1.00 16.24 -11.09
CA SER A 455 0.79 16.68 -9.70
C SER A 455 0.70 15.54 -8.68
N HIS A 456 0.54 14.30 -9.15
CA HIS A 456 0.45 13.10 -8.30
C HIS A 456 1.53 12.07 -8.63
N PHE A 457 2.47 12.42 -9.48
CA PHE A 457 3.47 11.50 -9.98
C PHE A 457 4.50 11.15 -8.90
N ALA A 458 4.64 9.87 -8.62
CA ALA A 458 5.60 9.37 -7.63
C ALA A 458 7.00 9.20 -8.25
N ALA A 459 7.75 10.30 -8.35
CA ALA A 459 9.07 10.35 -8.97
C ALA A 459 10.19 9.92 -7.98
N GLY A 460 10.16 8.67 -7.49
CA GLY A 460 11.11 8.23 -6.47
C GLY A 460 11.78 6.90 -6.76
N TYR A 461 13.12 6.89 -6.96
CA TYR A 461 13.90 5.65 -7.06
C TYR A 461 13.88 4.83 -5.77
N ILE A 462 13.57 5.46 -4.63
CA ILE A 462 13.54 4.82 -3.31
C ILE A 462 12.47 3.74 -3.21
N ASN A 463 11.42 3.80 -4.03
CA ASN A 463 10.32 2.81 -4.05
C ASN A 463 10.68 1.57 -4.88
N PHE A 464 11.93 1.07 -4.72
CA PHE A 464 12.39 -0.19 -5.30
C PHE A 464 11.87 -1.40 -4.49
N TYR A 465 11.98 -2.60 -5.06
CA TYR A 465 11.67 -3.87 -4.39
C TYR A 465 12.86 -4.82 -4.45
N THR A 466 13.20 -5.43 -3.31
CA THR A 466 14.28 -6.41 -3.23
C THR A 466 13.70 -7.82 -3.24
N CYS A 467 14.04 -8.60 -4.26
CA CYS A 467 13.65 -10.01 -4.39
C CYS A 467 14.89 -10.93 -4.41
N ASN A 468 14.70 -12.27 -4.46
CA ASN A 468 15.78 -13.23 -4.30
C ASN A 468 16.97 -13.00 -5.25
N GLY A 469 16.70 -12.72 -6.52
CA GLY A 469 17.76 -12.58 -7.53
C GLY A 469 17.91 -11.18 -8.11
N ALA A 470 17.09 -10.21 -7.68
CA ALA A 470 17.12 -8.86 -8.22
C ALA A 470 16.73 -7.80 -7.19
N ILE A 471 17.18 -6.56 -7.45
CA ILE A 471 16.57 -5.33 -6.94
C ILE A 471 15.86 -4.70 -8.13
N VAL A 472 14.54 -4.64 -8.08
CA VAL A 472 13.70 -4.08 -9.13
C VAL A 472 13.45 -2.61 -8.80
N MET A 473 13.97 -1.71 -9.64
CA MET A 473 13.94 -0.26 -9.40
C MET A 473 13.11 0.47 -10.43
N PRO A 474 12.42 1.55 -10.04
CA PRO A 474 11.81 2.46 -11.00
C PRO A 474 12.83 3.01 -12.00
N LYS A 475 12.37 3.26 -13.23
CA LYS A 475 13.06 4.01 -14.27
C LYS A 475 12.16 5.13 -14.73
N PHE A 476 12.73 6.34 -14.86
CA PHE A 476 11.97 7.53 -15.23
C PHE A 476 12.41 8.14 -16.56
N ASN A 477 13.32 7.46 -17.29
CA ASN A 477 13.92 7.91 -18.56
C ASN A 477 14.77 9.19 -18.46
N ASP A 478 15.21 9.52 -17.25
CA ASP A 478 16.32 10.44 -17.00
C ASP A 478 17.61 9.63 -16.92
N ALA A 479 18.30 9.49 -18.05
CA ALA A 479 19.43 8.57 -18.17
C ALA A 479 20.54 8.78 -17.13
N ALA A 480 20.79 10.03 -16.75
CA ALA A 480 21.79 10.38 -15.75
C ALA A 480 21.33 10.00 -14.33
N ALA A 481 20.09 10.33 -13.97
CA ALA A 481 19.51 10.01 -12.68
C ALA A 481 19.25 8.51 -12.53
N ASP A 482 18.74 7.84 -13.58
CA ASP A 482 18.57 6.38 -13.62
C ASP A 482 19.90 5.64 -13.35
N ALA A 483 20.99 6.08 -14.00
CA ALA A 483 22.32 5.48 -13.79
C ALA A 483 22.88 5.79 -12.39
N ALA A 484 22.68 7.00 -11.88
CA ALA A 484 23.13 7.40 -10.55
C ALA A 484 22.43 6.60 -9.45
N ALA A 485 21.11 6.37 -9.57
CA ALA A 485 20.34 5.55 -8.64
C ALA A 485 20.84 4.10 -8.61
N VAL A 486 21.12 3.50 -9.78
CA VAL A 486 21.73 2.16 -9.87
C VAL A 486 23.12 2.13 -9.20
N ALA A 487 23.95 3.13 -9.44
CA ALA A 487 25.29 3.22 -8.86
C ALA A 487 25.26 3.32 -7.32
N ALA A 488 24.31 4.07 -6.77
CA ALA A 488 24.14 4.22 -5.33
C ALA A 488 23.74 2.92 -4.62
N ILE A 489 22.88 2.10 -5.25
CA ILE A 489 22.38 0.83 -4.70
C ILE A 489 23.34 -0.34 -4.95
N ARG A 490 24.13 -0.30 -6.03
CA ARG A 490 25.02 -1.40 -6.44
C ARG A 490 25.88 -2.01 -5.32
N PRO A 491 26.53 -1.23 -4.41
CA PRO A 491 27.34 -1.78 -3.33
C PRO A 491 26.57 -2.67 -2.34
N TYR A 492 25.24 -2.55 -2.30
CA TYR A 492 24.36 -3.26 -1.36
C TYR A 492 23.54 -4.36 -2.03
N ALA A 493 23.64 -4.52 -3.33
CA ALA A 493 22.88 -5.52 -4.08
C ALA A 493 23.35 -6.94 -3.84
N GLY A 494 24.56 -7.15 -3.30
CA GLY A 494 25.17 -8.48 -3.22
C GLY A 494 25.26 -9.12 -4.60
N ASN A 495 24.76 -10.35 -4.72
CA ASN A 495 24.70 -11.08 -6.00
C ASN A 495 23.44 -10.77 -6.83
N ARG A 496 22.56 -9.87 -6.37
CA ARG A 496 21.33 -9.51 -7.07
C ARG A 496 21.61 -8.63 -8.28
N ALA A 497 20.90 -8.90 -9.36
CA ALA A 497 20.87 -7.98 -10.49
C ALA A 497 20.08 -6.74 -10.12
N ILE A 498 20.49 -5.55 -10.56
CA ILE A 498 19.62 -4.37 -10.50
C ILE A 498 18.91 -4.27 -11.84
N VAL A 499 17.56 -4.28 -11.80
CA VAL A 499 16.68 -4.26 -12.96
C VAL A 499 15.82 -3.03 -12.89
N GLN A 500 16.03 -2.09 -13.80
CA GLN A 500 15.19 -0.90 -13.90
C GLN A 500 13.96 -1.18 -14.76
N VAL A 501 12.81 -0.74 -14.31
CA VAL A 501 11.51 -0.87 -14.99
C VAL A 501 10.89 0.51 -15.15
N ASP A 502 10.56 0.89 -16.38
CA ASP A 502 9.77 2.08 -16.66
C ASP A 502 8.34 1.86 -16.19
N ILE A 503 7.93 2.63 -15.18
CA ILE A 503 6.66 2.50 -14.47
C ILE A 503 5.80 3.76 -14.57
N LEU A 504 5.85 4.47 -15.69
CA LEU A 504 5.13 5.72 -15.88
C LEU A 504 3.65 5.63 -15.50
N GLY A 505 2.98 4.53 -15.85
CA GLY A 505 1.57 4.30 -15.52
C GLY A 505 1.35 4.12 -14.02
N ILE A 506 2.13 3.26 -13.36
CA ILE A 506 2.06 3.04 -11.90
C ILE A 506 2.35 4.36 -11.17
N ALA A 507 3.44 5.04 -11.54
CA ALA A 507 3.87 6.27 -10.89
C ALA A 507 2.86 7.42 -11.05
N SER A 508 2.11 7.47 -12.16
CA SER A 508 1.04 8.45 -12.38
C SER A 508 -0.13 8.34 -11.39
N GLY A 509 -0.23 7.20 -10.69
CA GLY A 509 -1.19 6.95 -9.62
C GLY A 509 -0.69 7.30 -8.22
N GLY A 510 0.53 7.80 -8.09
CA GLY A 510 1.10 8.24 -6.81
C GLY A 510 1.77 7.12 -6.01
N GLY A 511 2.17 6.02 -6.66
CA GLY A 511 2.89 4.90 -6.05
C GLY A 511 4.01 4.36 -6.93
N GLY A 512 4.67 3.27 -6.50
CA GLY A 512 5.78 2.68 -7.22
C GLY A 512 5.81 1.15 -7.15
N ILE A 513 6.99 0.59 -7.36
CA ILE A 513 7.19 -0.85 -7.41
C ILE A 513 6.96 -1.47 -6.02
N HIS A 514 7.53 -0.87 -4.96
CA HIS A 514 7.36 -1.37 -3.60
C HIS A 514 5.89 -1.39 -3.19
N CYS A 515 5.16 -0.31 -3.47
CA CYS A 515 3.73 -0.20 -3.16
C CYS A 515 2.88 -1.29 -3.82
N SER A 516 3.29 -1.80 -4.98
CA SER A 516 2.57 -2.83 -5.76
C SER A 516 3.01 -4.27 -5.44
N THR A 517 3.90 -4.48 -4.47
CA THR A 517 4.49 -5.78 -4.15
C THR A 517 4.37 -6.12 -2.67
N ARG A 518 4.28 -7.43 -2.33
CA ARG A 518 4.33 -7.93 -0.94
C ARG A 518 5.04 -9.27 -0.90
N GLU A 519 6.14 -9.32 -0.18
CA GLU A 519 6.95 -10.51 0.02
C GLU A 519 6.27 -11.55 0.93
N VAL A 520 6.52 -12.83 0.62
CA VAL A 520 6.24 -13.97 1.50
C VAL A 520 7.59 -14.58 1.85
N PRO A 521 8.07 -14.50 3.10
CA PRO A 521 9.37 -15.06 3.50
C PRO A 521 9.42 -16.58 3.32
N ALA A 522 10.59 -17.12 2.88
CA ALA A 522 10.82 -18.56 2.67
C ALA A 522 10.92 -19.35 3.98
#